data_e4b7f09a35d0ea83ffa63379612dac0f
#
_entry.id   e4b7f09a35d0ea83ffa63379612dac0f
#
_cell.length_a   1.000
_cell.length_b   1.000
_cell.length_c   1.000
_cell.angle_alpha   90.00
_cell.angle_beta   90.00
_cell.angle_gamma   90.00
#
_symmetry.space_group_name_H-M   'P 1'
#
loop_
_entity.id
_entity.type
_entity.pdbx_description
1 polymer ?
#
loop_
_entity_poly.entity_id
_entity_poly.type
_entity_poly.pdbx_seq_one_letter_code
_entity_poly.pdbx_strand_id
1 'polypeptide(L)'
;MTATTSTGPRVGIILVAAGSGTRLGHGIPKALVEVAGTTLLEHALRAALTSRTAHEMVVVLPPGEERLLELCAEAARKAAIPLSTATGGSSRNDSVRAGLAELGDVDHVLVHDAARCLTPADVFVRVAAALAAGATAVVPGVAVSDTIKSIDPKAPATAGIPGAHRVTGTPDRSGLRAIQTPQGFDARALDAAHAGAAALGAAEAEAITDDARLMEATGSEVLVVPGAAD
;
A
#
# COMPACT_ATOMS: atom_id res chain seq x y z
N MET A 1 15.81 -9.21 -34.04
CA MET A 1 15.80 -9.51 -32.57
C MET A 1 14.35 -9.63 -32.16
N THR A 2 13.85 -10.84 -32.03
CA THR A 2 12.47 -11.14 -31.62
C THR A 2 12.36 -10.86 -30.13
N ALA A 3 11.54 -9.90 -29.75
CA ALA A 3 11.17 -9.67 -28.36
C ALA A 3 10.52 -10.94 -27.82
N THR A 4 11.16 -11.56 -26.83
CA THR A 4 10.58 -12.67 -26.08
C THR A 4 9.40 -12.09 -25.32
N THR A 5 8.18 -12.33 -25.79
CA THR A 5 6.95 -12.02 -25.04
C THR A 5 6.98 -12.86 -23.78
N SER A 6 7.13 -12.22 -22.61
CA SER A 6 6.93 -12.85 -21.31
C SER A 6 5.52 -13.46 -21.30
N THR A 7 5.41 -14.77 -21.14
CA THR A 7 4.12 -15.49 -21.14
C THR A 7 3.40 -15.42 -19.80
N GLY A 8 3.91 -14.69 -18.82
CA GLY A 8 3.30 -14.51 -17.49
C GLY A 8 2.47 -13.24 -17.40
N PRO A 9 1.62 -13.12 -16.37
CA PRO A 9 0.79 -11.93 -16.14
C PRO A 9 1.66 -10.69 -15.94
N ARG A 10 1.24 -9.57 -16.50
CA ARG A 10 1.89 -8.27 -16.35
C ARG A 10 1.53 -7.68 -15.00
N VAL A 11 2.52 -7.21 -14.26
CA VAL A 11 2.37 -6.63 -12.92
C VAL A 11 2.76 -5.16 -12.95
N GLY A 12 1.84 -4.27 -12.51
CA GLY A 12 2.14 -2.88 -12.19
C GLY A 12 2.37 -2.69 -10.69
N ILE A 13 3.24 -1.77 -10.30
CA ILE A 13 3.38 -1.36 -8.90
C ILE A 13 2.98 0.10 -8.76
N ILE A 14 2.07 0.39 -7.82
CA ILE A 14 1.76 1.74 -7.36
C ILE A 14 2.47 1.96 -6.02
N LEU A 15 3.44 2.86 -6.00
CA LEU A 15 4.15 3.27 -4.79
C LEU A 15 3.53 4.56 -4.25
N VAL A 16 2.79 4.47 -3.15
CA VAL A 16 2.07 5.60 -2.56
C VAL A 16 3.02 6.38 -1.65
N ALA A 17 3.42 7.56 -2.10
CA ALA A 17 4.33 8.47 -1.41
C ALA A 17 3.69 9.86 -1.12
N ALA A 18 2.38 10.02 -1.37
CA ALA A 18 1.65 11.29 -1.25
C ALA A 18 1.36 11.74 0.20
N GLY A 19 1.77 10.98 1.22
CA GLY A 19 1.49 11.29 2.63
C GLY A 19 2.25 12.53 3.11
N SER A 20 1.52 13.52 3.66
CA SER A 20 2.06 14.81 4.13
C SER A 20 3.01 14.71 5.33
N GLY A 21 3.04 13.57 6.05
CA GLY A 21 3.90 13.41 7.22
C GLY A 21 3.55 14.27 8.45
N THR A 22 2.38 14.90 8.49
CA THR A 22 1.97 15.83 9.56
C THR A 22 2.11 15.24 10.96
N ARG A 23 1.86 13.93 11.12
CA ARG A 23 2.02 13.20 12.40
C ARG A 23 3.48 13.09 12.87
N LEU A 24 4.46 13.26 11.99
CA LEU A 24 5.89 13.20 12.35
C LEU A 24 6.45 14.56 12.78
N GLY A 25 5.69 15.68 12.58
CA GLY A 25 6.09 17.00 13.03
C GLY A 25 7.31 17.62 12.32
N HIS A 26 7.83 17.01 11.26
CA HIS A 26 9.05 17.46 10.58
C HIS A 26 8.82 18.58 9.54
N GLY A 27 7.57 18.91 9.20
CA GLY A 27 7.26 19.94 8.19
C GLY A 27 7.67 19.60 6.76
N ILE A 28 8.09 18.36 6.50
CA ILE A 28 8.46 17.83 5.19
C ILE A 28 7.61 16.60 4.85
N PRO A 29 7.39 16.28 3.56
CA PRO A 29 6.74 15.05 3.15
C PRO A 29 7.41 13.83 3.78
N LYS A 30 6.59 12.88 4.28
CA LYS A 30 7.11 11.66 4.92
C LYS A 30 8.12 10.92 4.04
N ALA A 31 7.90 10.90 2.73
CA ALA A 31 8.75 10.23 1.77
C ALA A 31 10.18 10.78 1.69
N LEU A 32 10.41 12.04 2.12
CA LEU A 32 11.73 12.69 2.21
C LEU A 32 12.45 12.46 3.53
N VAL A 33 11.80 11.88 4.53
CA VAL A 33 12.48 11.53 5.79
C VAL A 33 13.57 10.50 5.49
N GLU A 34 14.75 10.69 6.07
CA GLU A 34 15.90 9.82 5.84
C GLU A 34 16.07 8.78 6.96
N VAL A 35 16.42 7.58 6.55
CA VAL A 35 16.92 6.50 7.40
C VAL A 35 18.27 6.07 6.86
N ALA A 36 19.30 6.15 7.69
CA ALA A 36 20.68 5.85 7.30
C ALA A 36 21.17 6.63 6.06
N GLY A 37 20.80 7.91 5.95
CA GLY A 37 21.22 8.79 4.85
C GLY A 37 20.55 8.52 3.50
N THR A 38 19.43 7.78 3.49
CA THR A 38 18.65 7.47 2.31
C THR A 38 17.18 7.75 2.62
N THR A 39 16.44 8.39 1.71
CA THR A 39 15.04 8.73 1.94
C THR A 39 14.16 7.49 1.99
N LEU A 40 13.00 7.58 2.67
CA LEU A 40 12.03 6.48 2.70
C LEU A 40 11.59 6.11 1.28
N LEU A 41 11.44 7.09 0.39
CA LEU A 41 11.11 6.85 -1.02
C LEU A 41 12.17 6.00 -1.72
N GLU A 42 13.45 6.35 -1.58
CA GLU A 42 14.54 5.61 -2.22
C GLU A 42 14.66 4.17 -1.71
N HIS A 43 14.47 3.95 -0.39
CA HIS A 43 14.41 2.60 0.18
C HIS A 43 13.27 1.78 -0.43
N ALA A 44 12.06 2.35 -0.48
CA ALA A 44 10.88 1.67 -1.03
C ALA A 44 11.03 1.38 -2.53
N LEU A 45 11.54 2.34 -3.31
CA LEU A 45 11.86 2.15 -4.73
C LEU A 45 12.87 1.02 -4.93
N ARG A 46 13.93 1.01 -4.13
CA ARG A 46 14.96 -0.05 -4.19
C ARG A 46 14.37 -1.43 -3.93
N ALA A 47 13.54 -1.58 -2.88
CA ALA A 47 12.90 -2.85 -2.56
C ALA A 47 11.99 -3.33 -3.70
N ALA A 48 11.13 -2.45 -4.20
CA ALA A 48 10.21 -2.75 -5.29
C ALA A 48 10.95 -3.14 -6.59
N LEU A 49 11.95 -2.38 -7.00
CA LEU A 49 12.74 -2.65 -8.21
C LEU A 49 13.60 -3.94 -8.06
N THR A 50 14.16 -4.18 -6.87
CA THR A 50 14.97 -5.37 -6.59
C THR A 50 14.12 -6.65 -6.64
N SER A 51 12.83 -6.57 -6.35
CA SER A 51 11.91 -7.72 -6.43
C SER A 51 11.78 -8.31 -7.84
N ARG A 52 12.01 -7.46 -8.88
CA ARG A 52 11.86 -7.80 -10.31
C ARG A 52 10.48 -8.34 -10.67
N THR A 53 9.45 -8.03 -9.87
CA THR A 53 8.07 -8.44 -10.14
C THR A 53 7.38 -7.49 -11.10
N ALA A 54 7.73 -6.20 -11.08
CA ALA A 54 7.09 -5.16 -11.86
C ALA A 54 7.49 -5.18 -13.34
N HIS A 55 6.50 -4.93 -14.20
CA HIS A 55 6.68 -4.61 -15.62
C HIS A 55 6.63 -3.09 -15.84
N GLU A 56 5.99 -2.37 -14.94
CA GLU A 56 5.95 -0.91 -14.86
C GLU A 56 5.67 -0.45 -13.43
N MET A 57 5.98 0.81 -13.11
CA MET A 57 5.78 1.40 -11.79
C MET A 57 5.29 2.83 -11.89
N VAL A 58 4.33 3.18 -11.05
CA VAL A 58 3.87 4.55 -10.83
C VAL A 58 4.17 4.96 -9.39
N VAL A 59 4.82 6.10 -9.20
CA VAL A 59 5.03 6.70 -7.88
C VAL A 59 4.05 7.85 -7.69
N VAL A 60 3.19 7.75 -6.69
CA VAL A 60 2.19 8.78 -6.39
C VAL A 60 2.75 9.74 -5.37
N LEU A 61 2.92 11.00 -5.77
CA LEU A 61 3.60 12.06 -5.02
C LEU A 61 2.61 13.13 -4.53
N PRO A 62 2.91 13.85 -3.45
CA PRO A 62 2.15 15.04 -3.09
C PRO A 62 2.34 16.13 -4.15
N PRO A 63 1.37 17.05 -4.32
CA PRO A 63 1.48 18.11 -5.32
C PRO A 63 2.63 19.08 -4.98
N GLY A 64 3.39 19.51 -6.01
CA GLY A 64 4.41 20.55 -5.91
C GLY A 64 5.74 20.14 -5.25
N GLU A 65 5.97 18.86 -5.01
CA GLU A 65 7.19 18.38 -4.35
C GLU A 65 8.31 18.06 -5.36
N GLU A 66 9.01 19.10 -5.79
CA GLU A 66 10.08 19.01 -6.81
C GLU A 66 11.17 18.00 -6.43
N ARG A 67 11.57 17.97 -5.15
CA ARG A 67 12.61 17.05 -4.68
C ARG A 67 12.23 15.58 -4.88
N LEU A 68 10.98 15.22 -4.63
CA LEU A 68 10.49 13.85 -4.87
C LEU A 68 10.43 13.54 -6.37
N LEU A 69 10.06 14.51 -7.22
CA LEU A 69 10.09 14.36 -8.67
C LEU A 69 11.52 14.10 -9.19
N GLU A 70 12.52 14.83 -8.67
CA GLU A 70 13.94 14.62 -9.02
C GLU A 70 14.40 13.20 -8.65
N LEU A 71 14.07 12.71 -7.44
CA LEU A 71 14.40 11.35 -7.00
C LEU A 71 13.75 10.29 -7.91
N CYS A 72 12.48 10.48 -8.28
CA CYS A 72 11.80 9.59 -9.22
C CYS A 72 12.44 9.61 -10.61
N ALA A 73 12.79 10.80 -11.13
CA ALA A 73 13.47 10.93 -12.42
C ALA A 73 14.85 10.25 -12.42
N GLU A 74 15.58 10.34 -11.31
CA GLU A 74 16.85 9.62 -11.16
C GLU A 74 16.64 8.10 -11.13
N ALA A 75 15.64 7.63 -10.37
CA ALA A 75 15.28 6.22 -10.33
C ALA A 75 14.85 5.69 -11.71
N ALA A 76 14.04 6.46 -12.44
CA ALA A 76 13.56 6.11 -13.78
C ALA A 76 14.72 5.92 -14.78
N ARG A 77 15.77 6.77 -14.71
CA ARG A 77 16.95 6.63 -15.57
C ARG A 77 17.74 5.35 -15.33
N LYS A 78 17.64 4.78 -14.11
CA LYS A 78 18.36 3.57 -13.69
C LYS A 78 17.51 2.30 -13.76
N ALA A 79 16.18 2.47 -13.81
CA ALA A 79 15.25 1.35 -13.83
C ALA A 79 15.28 0.63 -15.17
N ALA A 80 15.13 -0.70 -15.14
CA ALA A 80 14.99 -1.53 -16.33
C ALA A 80 13.53 -1.63 -16.84
N ILE A 81 12.61 -0.95 -16.16
CA ILE A 81 11.18 -0.90 -16.46
C ILE A 81 10.72 0.56 -16.55
N PRO A 82 9.60 0.85 -17.23
CA PRO A 82 8.97 2.17 -17.19
C PRO A 82 8.65 2.57 -15.74
N LEU A 83 9.00 3.80 -15.37
CA LEU A 83 8.67 4.42 -14.09
C LEU A 83 8.13 5.82 -14.37
N SER A 84 6.88 6.06 -14.00
CA SER A 84 6.21 7.35 -14.11
C SER A 84 5.79 7.87 -12.73
N THR A 85 5.23 9.09 -12.69
CA THR A 85 4.73 9.71 -11.48
C THR A 85 3.31 10.20 -11.69
N ALA A 86 2.50 10.13 -10.62
CA ALA A 86 1.16 10.72 -10.56
C ALA A 86 1.07 11.68 -9.37
N THR A 87 0.20 12.67 -9.46
CA THR A 87 -0.12 13.55 -8.32
C THR A 87 -1.17 12.89 -7.46
N GLY A 88 -0.90 12.74 -6.17
CA GLY A 88 -1.83 12.19 -5.19
C GLY A 88 -3.02 13.10 -4.92
N GLY A 89 -4.11 12.49 -4.47
CA GLY A 89 -5.34 13.18 -4.09
C GLY A 89 -5.43 13.51 -2.60
N SER A 90 -6.63 13.87 -2.17
CA SER A 90 -6.92 14.28 -0.79
C SER A 90 -6.90 13.13 0.21
N SER A 91 -7.10 11.91 -0.25
CA SER A 91 -7.07 10.68 0.53
C SER A 91 -6.08 9.66 -0.03
N ARG A 92 -5.82 8.59 0.74
CA ARG A 92 -5.03 7.46 0.25
C ARG A 92 -5.73 6.78 -0.93
N ASN A 93 -7.04 6.63 -0.88
CA ASN A 93 -7.82 6.03 -1.96
C ASN A 93 -7.76 6.88 -3.25
N ASP A 94 -7.86 8.22 -3.14
CA ASP A 94 -7.68 9.12 -4.29
C ASP A 94 -6.28 9.00 -4.89
N SER A 95 -5.28 8.84 -4.04
CA SER A 95 -3.89 8.65 -4.47
C SER A 95 -3.70 7.31 -5.21
N VAL A 96 -4.31 6.23 -4.73
CA VAL A 96 -4.28 4.92 -5.44
C VAL A 96 -5.00 5.04 -6.79
N ARG A 97 -6.16 5.70 -6.84
CA ARG A 97 -6.89 5.95 -8.10
C ARG A 97 -6.05 6.75 -9.10
N ALA A 98 -5.33 7.77 -8.64
CA ALA A 98 -4.42 8.52 -9.50
C ALA A 98 -3.30 7.63 -10.06
N GLY A 99 -2.77 6.72 -9.24
CA GLY A 99 -1.79 5.73 -9.68
C GLY A 99 -2.35 4.72 -10.67
N LEU A 100 -3.57 4.22 -10.45
CA LEU A 100 -4.27 3.31 -11.38
C LEU A 100 -4.50 3.96 -12.75
N ALA A 101 -4.89 5.23 -12.77
CA ALA A 101 -5.13 5.96 -14.02
C ALA A 101 -3.86 6.17 -14.86
N GLU A 102 -2.69 6.15 -14.25
CA GLU A 102 -1.39 6.33 -14.91
C GLU A 102 -0.74 4.99 -15.31
N LEU A 103 -1.17 3.86 -14.71
CA LEU A 103 -0.72 2.53 -15.12
C LEU A 103 -1.25 2.18 -16.51
N GLY A 104 -0.40 1.50 -17.31
CA GLY A 104 -0.79 0.92 -18.58
C GLY A 104 -1.64 -0.36 -18.41
N ASP A 105 -1.67 -1.18 -19.46
CA ASP A 105 -2.40 -2.46 -19.45
C ASP A 105 -1.61 -3.51 -18.67
N VAL A 106 -2.07 -3.78 -17.45
CA VAL A 106 -1.51 -4.79 -16.53
C VAL A 106 -2.60 -5.73 -16.04
N ASP A 107 -2.23 -6.98 -15.75
CA ASP A 107 -3.15 -7.99 -15.22
C ASP A 107 -3.30 -7.85 -13.69
N HIS A 108 -2.18 -7.51 -13.02
CA HIS A 108 -2.14 -7.39 -11.55
C HIS A 108 -1.53 -6.06 -11.13
N VAL A 109 -2.00 -5.53 -10.01
CA VAL A 109 -1.48 -4.31 -9.38
C VAL A 109 -1.04 -4.60 -7.96
N LEU A 110 0.17 -4.17 -7.60
CA LEU A 110 0.66 -4.15 -6.23
C LEU A 110 0.67 -2.71 -5.71
N VAL A 111 -0.07 -2.44 -4.65
CA VAL A 111 -0.10 -1.13 -3.98
C VAL A 111 0.80 -1.17 -2.76
N HIS A 112 1.83 -0.33 -2.75
CA HIS A 112 2.81 -0.28 -1.66
C HIS A 112 2.94 1.11 -1.05
N ASP A 113 2.91 1.18 0.27
CA ASP A 113 3.12 2.44 1.00
C ASP A 113 4.63 2.72 1.14
N ALA A 114 5.13 3.82 0.57
CA ALA A 114 6.54 4.22 0.67
C ALA A 114 7.04 4.36 2.12
N ALA A 115 6.12 4.58 3.06
CA ALA A 115 6.42 4.63 4.49
C ALA A 115 6.87 3.28 5.09
N ARG A 116 6.57 2.16 4.42
CA ARG A 116 7.05 0.82 4.77
C ARG A 116 8.35 0.52 4.01
N CYS A 117 9.29 1.42 4.14
CA CYS A 117 10.51 1.49 3.33
C CYS A 117 11.47 0.30 3.52
N LEU A 118 11.33 -0.46 4.61
CA LEU A 118 12.16 -1.63 4.91
C LEU A 118 11.52 -2.96 4.49
N THR A 119 10.38 -2.94 3.80
CA THR A 119 9.75 -4.16 3.29
C THR A 119 10.72 -4.91 2.36
N PRO A 120 11.07 -6.17 2.66
CA PRO A 120 11.98 -6.94 1.82
C PRO A 120 11.38 -7.25 0.42
N ALA A 121 12.24 -7.33 -0.58
CA ALA A 121 11.83 -7.60 -1.96
C ALA A 121 11.05 -8.92 -2.14
N ASP A 122 11.33 -9.93 -1.32
CA ASP A 122 10.66 -11.23 -1.37
C ASP A 122 9.18 -11.18 -0.94
N VAL A 123 8.75 -10.14 -0.20
CA VAL A 123 7.32 -9.92 0.08
C VAL A 123 6.57 -9.58 -1.21
N PHE A 124 7.15 -8.72 -2.08
CA PHE A 124 6.58 -8.42 -3.40
C PHE A 124 6.45 -9.68 -4.25
N VAL A 125 7.49 -10.52 -4.24
CA VAL A 125 7.48 -11.79 -4.98
C VAL A 125 6.37 -12.71 -4.49
N ARG A 126 6.19 -12.87 -3.16
CA ARG A 126 5.12 -13.72 -2.61
C ARG A 126 3.72 -13.25 -2.98
N VAL A 127 3.48 -11.94 -2.91
CA VAL A 127 2.19 -11.36 -3.27
C VAL A 127 1.92 -11.56 -4.77
N ALA A 128 2.89 -11.26 -5.64
CA ALA A 128 2.74 -11.46 -7.08
C ALA A 128 2.53 -12.95 -7.45
N ALA A 129 3.22 -13.86 -6.77
CA ALA A 129 3.07 -15.30 -7.00
C ALA A 129 1.67 -15.80 -6.63
N ALA A 130 1.06 -15.31 -5.55
CA ALA A 130 -0.29 -15.68 -5.17
C ALA A 130 -1.34 -15.17 -6.16
N LEU A 131 -1.18 -13.95 -6.70
CA LEU A 131 -2.02 -13.44 -7.79
C LEU A 131 -1.87 -14.28 -9.06
N ALA A 132 -0.65 -14.62 -9.44
CA ALA A 132 -0.38 -15.47 -10.60
C ALA A 132 -0.98 -16.89 -10.43
N ALA A 133 -1.19 -17.35 -9.20
CA ALA A 133 -1.88 -18.59 -8.87
C ALA A 133 -3.42 -18.46 -8.88
N GLY A 134 -3.98 -17.29 -9.21
CA GLY A 134 -5.41 -17.06 -9.39
C GLY A 134 -6.11 -16.36 -8.22
N ALA A 135 -5.38 -15.84 -7.22
CA ALA A 135 -5.98 -15.02 -6.18
C ALA A 135 -6.42 -13.66 -6.74
N THR A 136 -7.58 -13.16 -6.30
CA THR A 136 -8.09 -11.85 -6.71
C THR A 136 -7.54 -10.70 -5.85
N ALA A 137 -7.33 -10.95 -4.56
CA ALA A 137 -6.75 -10.00 -3.61
C ALA A 137 -5.84 -10.71 -2.63
N VAL A 138 -4.65 -10.14 -2.36
CA VAL A 138 -3.61 -10.74 -1.52
C VAL A 138 -2.95 -9.67 -0.67
N VAL A 139 -2.84 -9.92 0.61
CA VAL A 139 -2.14 -9.03 1.54
C VAL A 139 -1.06 -9.77 2.32
N PRO A 140 0.12 -9.19 2.54
CA PRO A 140 1.11 -9.78 3.44
C PRO A 140 0.73 -9.50 4.89
N GLY A 141 0.90 -10.47 5.77
CA GLY A 141 0.59 -10.34 7.18
C GLY A 141 1.57 -11.06 8.08
N VAL A 142 1.81 -10.49 9.26
CA VAL A 142 2.61 -11.09 10.33
C VAL A 142 1.72 -11.43 11.52
N ALA A 143 2.11 -12.46 12.28
CA ALA A 143 1.40 -12.83 13.50
C ALA A 143 1.46 -11.67 14.51
N VAL A 144 0.36 -11.45 15.22
CA VAL A 144 0.30 -10.45 16.29
C VAL A 144 0.99 -11.00 17.53
N SER A 145 2.12 -10.40 17.93
CA SER A 145 2.91 -10.80 19.11
C SER A 145 2.31 -10.27 20.40
N ASP A 146 1.74 -9.06 20.37
CA ASP A 146 1.21 -8.39 21.56
C ASP A 146 -0.19 -8.88 21.92
N THR A 147 -0.58 -8.66 23.17
CA THR A 147 -1.96 -8.89 23.61
C THR A 147 -2.84 -7.74 23.15
N ILE A 148 -3.80 -8.04 22.28
CA ILE A 148 -4.77 -7.06 21.79
C ILE A 148 -5.95 -6.96 22.76
N LYS A 149 -6.38 -5.72 23.06
CA LYS A 149 -7.59 -5.44 23.84
C LYS A 149 -8.62 -4.74 22.98
N SER A 150 -9.83 -5.24 22.98
CA SER A 150 -10.98 -4.49 22.49
C SER A 150 -11.39 -3.45 23.51
N ILE A 151 -11.72 -2.25 23.06
CA ILE A 151 -12.22 -1.16 23.91
C ILE A 151 -13.52 -0.61 23.31
N ASP A 152 -14.32 0.07 24.09
CA ASP A 152 -15.41 0.89 23.58
C ASP A 152 -14.91 2.34 23.43
N PRO A 153 -14.67 2.82 22.19
CA PRO A 153 -14.16 4.17 21.97
C PRO A 153 -15.20 5.26 22.30
N LYS A 154 -16.50 4.89 22.38
CA LYS A 154 -17.61 5.81 22.68
C LYS A 154 -17.96 5.84 24.16
N ALA A 155 -17.50 4.86 24.96
CA ALA A 155 -17.71 4.89 26.39
C ALA A 155 -16.90 6.03 27.03
N PRO A 156 -17.49 6.83 27.91
CA PRO A 156 -16.74 7.86 28.61
C PRO A 156 -15.57 7.25 29.37
N ALA A 157 -14.42 7.92 29.34
CA ALA A 157 -13.28 7.54 30.15
C ALA A 157 -13.71 7.42 31.62
N THR A 158 -13.13 6.49 32.36
CA THR A 158 -13.36 6.36 33.81
C THR A 158 -13.05 7.72 34.46
N ALA A 159 -13.96 8.23 35.27
CA ALA A 159 -13.83 9.53 35.91
C ALA A 159 -12.45 9.70 36.58
N GLY A 160 -11.75 10.78 36.26
CA GLY A 160 -10.44 11.11 36.83
C GLY A 160 -9.21 10.56 36.10
N ILE A 161 -9.37 9.79 35.01
CA ILE A 161 -8.25 9.25 34.22
C ILE A 161 -8.42 9.67 32.75
N PRO A 162 -7.85 10.80 32.32
CA PRO A 162 -7.98 11.27 30.94
C PRO A 162 -7.45 10.24 29.93
N GLY A 163 -8.21 10.00 28.85
CA GLY A 163 -7.84 9.07 27.80
C GLY A 163 -7.99 7.57 28.15
N ALA A 164 -8.51 7.23 29.34
CA ALA A 164 -8.75 5.85 29.72
C ALA A 164 -10.01 5.29 29.04
N HIS A 165 -9.91 4.07 28.52
CA HIS A 165 -11.04 3.33 27.97
C HIS A 165 -11.24 2.01 28.73
N ARG A 166 -12.49 1.60 28.86
CA ARG A 166 -12.81 0.29 29.45
C ARG A 166 -12.47 -0.81 28.44
N VAL A 167 -11.73 -1.83 28.90
CA VAL A 167 -11.52 -3.04 28.12
C VAL A 167 -12.83 -3.82 28.02
N THR A 168 -13.27 -4.15 26.82
CA THR A 168 -14.48 -4.92 26.54
C THR A 168 -14.21 -6.38 26.19
N GLY A 169 -12.95 -6.70 25.82
CA GLY A 169 -12.56 -8.07 25.50
C GLY A 169 -11.08 -8.21 25.20
N THR A 170 -10.68 -9.47 25.05
CA THR A 170 -9.33 -9.86 24.59
C THR A 170 -9.53 -10.86 23.46
N PRO A 171 -9.44 -10.43 22.17
CA PRO A 171 -9.59 -11.34 21.05
C PRO A 171 -8.46 -12.38 21.04
N ASP A 172 -8.77 -13.58 20.56
CA ASP A 172 -7.75 -14.60 20.32
C ASP A 172 -6.85 -14.16 19.16
N ARG A 173 -5.59 -13.88 19.49
CA ARG A 173 -4.61 -13.40 18.50
C ARG A 173 -4.13 -14.47 17.53
N SER A 174 -4.41 -15.76 17.77
CA SER A 174 -4.02 -16.84 16.85
C SER A 174 -4.64 -16.65 15.47
N GLY A 175 -5.86 -16.10 15.38
CA GLY A 175 -6.56 -15.75 14.17
C GLY A 175 -6.24 -14.35 13.61
N LEU A 176 -5.42 -13.54 14.30
CA LEU A 176 -5.12 -12.17 13.88
C LEU A 176 -3.80 -12.06 13.14
N ARG A 177 -3.76 -11.15 12.15
CA ARG A 177 -2.54 -10.76 11.46
C ARG A 177 -2.44 -9.24 11.40
N ALA A 178 -1.26 -8.71 11.65
CA ALA A 178 -0.94 -7.32 11.34
C ALA A 178 -0.62 -7.24 9.85
N ILE A 179 -1.48 -6.54 9.10
CA ILE A 179 -1.38 -6.46 7.64
C ILE A 179 -0.34 -5.43 7.24
N GLN A 180 0.42 -5.79 6.22
CA GLN A 180 1.49 -4.98 5.64
C GLN A 180 1.18 -4.62 4.17
N THR A 181 2.13 -3.99 3.48
CA THR A 181 2.13 -3.78 2.04
C THR A 181 3.45 -4.29 1.45
N PRO A 182 3.50 -4.67 0.14
CA PRO A 182 2.50 -4.40 -0.89
C PRO A 182 1.24 -5.25 -0.74
N GLN A 183 0.08 -4.65 -1.00
CA GLN A 183 -1.17 -5.37 -1.20
C GLN A 183 -1.35 -5.61 -2.69
N GLY A 184 -1.71 -6.81 -3.09
CA GLY A 184 -1.82 -7.20 -4.49
C GLY A 184 -3.23 -7.52 -4.91
N PHE A 185 -3.58 -7.18 -6.16
CA PHE A 185 -4.95 -7.28 -6.66
C PHE A 185 -4.96 -7.64 -8.16
N ASP A 186 -6.00 -8.34 -8.60
CA ASP A 186 -6.42 -8.30 -10.00
C ASP A 186 -6.72 -6.86 -10.39
N ALA A 187 -6.13 -6.37 -11.49
CA ALA A 187 -6.18 -4.96 -11.87
C ALA A 187 -7.62 -4.50 -12.15
N ARG A 188 -8.40 -5.32 -12.84
CA ARG A 188 -9.79 -4.98 -13.21
C ARG A 188 -10.70 -4.99 -12.00
N ALA A 189 -10.51 -5.94 -11.09
CA ALA A 189 -11.28 -6.03 -9.87
C ALA A 189 -11.03 -4.83 -8.96
N LEU A 190 -9.76 -4.39 -8.82
CA LEU A 190 -9.39 -3.21 -8.04
C LEU A 190 -9.98 -1.94 -8.65
N ASP A 191 -9.86 -1.75 -9.97
CA ASP A 191 -10.42 -0.58 -10.67
C ASP A 191 -11.95 -0.50 -10.49
N ALA A 192 -12.65 -1.63 -10.66
CA ALA A 192 -14.08 -1.71 -10.43
C ALA A 192 -14.47 -1.40 -8.98
N ALA A 193 -13.69 -1.86 -8.00
CA ALA A 193 -13.91 -1.58 -6.58
C ALA A 193 -13.75 -0.09 -6.27
N HIS A 194 -12.70 0.56 -6.81
CA HIS A 194 -12.50 2.00 -6.67
C HIS A 194 -13.59 2.83 -7.38
N ALA A 195 -14.06 2.41 -8.55
CA ALA A 195 -15.18 3.04 -9.24
C ALA A 195 -16.47 2.94 -8.41
N GLY A 196 -16.74 1.79 -7.80
CA GLY A 196 -17.87 1.59 -6.90
C GLY A 196 -17.79 2.44 -5.63
N ALA A 197 -16.61 2.54 -5.03
CA ALA A 197 -16.39 3.33 -3.83
C ALA A 197 -16.58 4.84 -4.05
N ALA A 198 -16.35 5.33 -5.25
CA ALA A 198 -16.60 6.75 -5.59
C ALA A 198 -18.09 7.14 -5.49
N ALA A 199 -18.99 6.16 -5.52
CA ALA A 199 -20.43 6.34 -5.34
C ALA A 199 -20.90 6.21 -3.88
N LEU A 200 -20.00 5.83 -2.94
CA LEU A 200 -20.32 5.69 -1.51
C LEU A 200 -20.43 7.04 -0.83
N GLY A 201 -21.20 7.09 0.26
CA GLY A 201 -21.26 8.27 1.13
C GLY A 201 -19.95 8.50 1.89
N ALA A 202 -19.71 9.74 2.32
CA ALA A 202 -18.46 10.13 3.01
C ALA A 202 -18.11 9.23 4.22
N ALA A 203 -19.09 8.82 5.01
CA ALA A 203 -18.88 7.97 6.19
C ALA A 203 -18.45 6.53 5.82
N GLU A 204 -18.96 6.00 4.71
CA GLU A 204 -18.57 4.67 4.19
C GLU A 204 -17.18 4.72 3.58
N ALA A 205 -16.87 5.79 2.84
CA ALA A 205 -15.55 6.02 2.28
C ALA A 205 -14.46 6.17 3.36
N GLU A 206 -14.77 6.82 4.49
CA GLU A 206 -13.86 6.97 5.64
C GLU A 206 -13.59 5.65 6.36
N ALA A 207 -14.52 4.71 6.32
CA ALA A 207 -14.35 3.37 6.91
C ALA A 207 -13.41 2.48 6.09
N ILE A 208 -13.10 2.84 4.85
CA ILE A 208 -12.18 2.10 3.97
C ILE A 208 -10.74 2.57 4.25
N THR A 209 -10.04 1.83 5.07
CA THR A 209 -8.68 2.18 5.53
C THR A 209 -7.58 1.77 4.56
N ASP A 210 -7.83 0.75 3.72
CA ASP A 210 -6.91 0.23 2.71
C ASP A 210 -7.66 -0.44 1.54
N ASP A 211 -6.91 -0.83 0.51
CA ASP A 211 -7.50 -1.41 -0.71
C ASP A 211 -8.05 -2.82 -0.46
N ALA A 212 -7.48 -3.59 0.46
CA ALA A 212 -8.00 -4.91 0.82
C ALA A 212 -9.41 -4.81 1.43
N ARG A 213 -9.64 -3.82 2.31
CA ARG A 213 -10.96 -3.58 2.87
C ARG A 213 -11.97 -3.13 1.80
N LEU A 214 -11.50 -2.41 0.79
CA LEU A 214 -12.33 -2.06 -0.35
C LEU A 214 -12.75 -3.32 -1.13
N MET A 215 -11.82 -4.23 -1.37
CA MET A 215 -12.11 -5.51 -2.02
C MET A 215 -13.07 -6.38 -1.20
N GLU A 216 -12.88 -6.46 0.11
CA GLU A 216 -13.83 -7.16 1.01
C GLU A 216 -15.25 -6.59 0.90
N ALA A 217 -15.39 -5.27 0.83
CA ALA A 217 -16.68 -4.59 0.69
C ALA A 217 -17.39 -4.93 -0.63
N THR A 218 -16.66 -5.32 -1.67
CA THR A 218 -17.22 -5.82 -2.94
C THR A 218 -17.51 -7.33 -2.92
N GLY A 219 -17.27 -8.02 -1.80
CA GLY A 219 -17.44 -9.46 -1.66
C GLY A 219 -16.29 -10.30 -2.23
N SER A 220 -15.16 -9.68 -2.55
CA SER A 220 -13.97 -10.40 -3.00
C SER A 220 -13.30 -11.14 -1.85
N GLU A 221 -12.81 -12.35 -2.12
CA GLU A 221 -11.95 -13.07 -1.18
C GLU A 221 -10.58 -12.39 -1.10
N VAL A 222 -10.10 -12.13 0.12
CA VAL A 222 -8.78 -11.59 0.40
C VAL A 222 -7.93 -12.66 1.08
N LEU A 223 -6.80 -13.03 0.45
CA LEU A 223 -5.87 -14.01 0.99
C LEU A 223 -4.72 -13.34 1.74
N VAL A 224 -4.27 -13.96 2.83
CA VAL A 224 -3.10 -13.51 3.58
C VAL A 224 -1.91 -14.40 3.27
N VAL A 225 -0.81 -13.80 2.79
CA VAL A 225 0.49 -14.47 2.63
C VAL A 225 1.46 -14.06 3.74
N PRO A 226 2.54 -14.82 4.01
CA PRO A 226 3.53 -14.41 4.99
C PRO A 226 4.14 -13.05 4.66
N GLY A 227 4.09 -12.11 5.62
CA GLY A 227 4.79 -10.85 5.60
C GLY A 227 6.26 -10.97 6.03
N ALA A 228 6.86 -9.87 6.44
CA ALA A 228 8.18 -9.83 7.05
C ALA A 228 8.12 -9.10 8.38
N ALA A 229 8.81 -9.63 9.40
CA ALA A 229 9.06 -8.89 10.62
C ALA A 229 10.02 -7.72 10.31
N ASP A 230 9.70 -6.54 10.85
CA ASP A 230 10.53 -5.33 10.74
C ASP A 230 11.81 -5.46 11.58
#